data_0d97057cb4904ea76dbbaf4b137e121b
#
_entry.id   0d97057cb4904ea76dbbaf4b137e121b
#
_cell.length_a   1.000
_cell.length_b   1.000
_cell.length_c   1.000
_cell.angle_alpha   90.00
_cell.angle_beta   90.00
_cell.angle_gamma   90.00
#
_symmetry.space_group_name_H-M   'P 1'
#
loop_
_entity.id
_entity.type
_entity.pdbx_description
1 polymer ?
#
loop_
_entity_poly.entity_id
_entity_poly.type
_entity_poly.pdbx_seq_one_letter_code
_entity_poly.pdbx_strand_id
1 'polypeptide(L)'
;MSKVQSPEPKVASQSEANSDNLDVGRWTLDVGLFPEPTPDELAVLSAFERFAFYLVRRMNEGTWKRFWTWCQKVFGAGWIHFATYNLMQVYGLENVHALSHERPILLVANHRSFFDMYTVSTVLFRNTKWRKQLFFPVRGRFFYQGPLGLFVNLVMGWWSMYPPFFASGENPLLEKRAFDKYSFALLTSLCREGAGNVIGFHPEGTRNKSSDPYSFLPAQPGVGKLIKDAAPQVIPVFITGLGNDLPKQVMGNWTGGKKIRIHFGPRLDLSIYLAKKDHVRTYKQISEFVMSKIAELGEEDRKQQ
;
A
#
# COMPACT_ATOMS: atom_id res chain seq x y z
N MET A 1 -23.31 -8.74 -73.08
CA MET A 1 -23.03 -9.35 -71.80
C MET A 1 -21.76 -8.72 -71.21
N SER A 2 -21.91 -7.71 -70.41
CA SER A 2 -20.84 -6.90 -69.87
C SER A 2 -20.51 -7.40 -68.47
N LYS A 3 -19.26 -7.83 -68.22
CA LYS A 3 -18.76 -8.20 -66.90
C LYS A 3 -18.38 -6.93 -66.11
N VAL A 4 -19.07 -6.67 -65.04
CA VAL A 4 -18.72 -5.64 -64.07
C VAL A 4 -17.65 -6.26 -63.14
N GLN A 5 -16.46 -5.68 -63.12
CA GLN A 5 -15.40 -5.95 -62.16
C GLN A 5 -15.59 -5.06 -60.93
N SER A 6 -15.73 -5.65 -59.77
CA SER A 6 -15.69 -4.94 -58.46
C SER A 6 -14.25 -4.63 -58.08
N PRO A 7 -13.94 -3.45 -57.52
CA PRO A 7 -12.59 -3.14 -57.06
C PRO A 7 -12.30 -3.77 -55.69
N GLU A 8 -11.10 -4.37 -55.56
CA GLU A 8 -10.51 -4.84 -54.32
C GLU A 8 -10.19 -3.67 -53.38
N PRO A 9 -10.36 -3.84 -52.07
CA PRO A 9 -9.96 -2.83 -51.10
C PRO A 9 -8.44 -2.85 -50.91
N LYS A 10 -7.81 -1.69 -51.12
CA LYS A 10 -6.41 -1.43 -50.76
C LYS A 10 -6.19 -1.58 -49.26
N VAL A 11 -5.38 -2.55 -48.88
CA VAL A 11 -4.82 -2.67 -47.54
C VAL A 11 -3.82 -1.51 -47.37
N ALA A 12 -4.18 -0.57 -46.49
CA ALA A 12 -3.27 0.48 -46.07
C ALA A 12 -2.30 -0.13 -45.05
N SER A 13 -1.02 -0.08 -45.37
CA SER A 13 0.08 -0.40 -44.46
C SER A 13 0.03 0.57 -43.26
N GLN A 14 -0.36 0.08 -42.09
CA GLN A 14 -0.18 0.82 -40.86
C GLN A 14 1.33 0.81 -40.53
N SER A 15 1.95 1.95 -40.69
CA SER A 15 3.25 2.24 -40.11
C SER A 15 3.14 2.13 -38.61
N GLU A 16 3.95 1.27 -38.00
CA GLU A 16 4.17 1.23 -36.55
C GLU A 16 4.68 2.60 -36.09
N ALA A 17 3.78 3.41 -35.59
CA ALA A 17 4.12 4.65 -34.92
C ALA A 17 4.68 4.26 -33.52
N ASN A 18 5.95 4.49 -33.38
CA ASN A 18 6.75 4.44 -32.17
C ASN A 18 6.04 5.25 -31.05
N SER A 19 5.37 4.56 -30.12
CA SER A 19 4.61 5.17 -29.03
C SER A 19 5.43 5.38 -27.76
N ASP A 20 6.69 5.81 -27.93
CA ASP A 20 7.52 6.30 -26.82
C ASP A 20 7.25 7.78 -26.46
N ASN A 21 6.13 8.31 -26.87
CA ASN A 21 5.64 9.56 -26.30
C ASN A 21 5.17 9.32 -24.87
N LEU A 22 6.11 9.55 -23.94
CA LEU A 22 5.88 9.73 -22.52
C LEU A 22 4.73 10.74 -22.37
N ASP A 23 3.55 10.24 -22.03
CA ASP A 23 2.41 11.06 -21.63
C ASP A 23 2.73 11.77 -20.31
N VAL A 24 3.40 12.93 -20.43
CA VAL A 24 3.82 13.78 -19.31
C VAL A 24 2.64 14.58 -18.74
N GLY A 25 1.44 14.46 -19.35
CA GLY A 25 0.37 15.43 -19.25
C GLY A 25 -0.67 15.23 -18.15
N ARG A 26 -0.69 14.15 -17.36
CA ARG A 26 -1.83 13.86 -16.48
C ARG A 26 -1.52 13.44 -15.04
N TRP A 27 -0.34 13.78 -14.55
CA TRP A 27 0.15 13.32 -13.21
C TRP A 27 0.40 14.48 -12.24
N THR A 28 -0.39 15.51 -12.32
CA THR A 28 -0.50 16.43 -11.21
C THR A 28 -1.46 15.81 -10.19
N LEU A 29 -0.94 15.29 -9.08
CA LEU A 29 -1.66 15.43 -7.84
C LEU A 29 -1.76 16.94 -7.64
N ASP A 30 -2.86 17.51 -8.13
CA ASP A 30 -3.13 18.92 -7.97
C ASP A 30 -3.07 19.22 -6.47
N VAL A 31 -2.36 20.27 -6.15
CA VAL A 31 -2.39 20.91 -4.84
C VAL A 31 -3.87 21.27 -4.60
N GLY A 32 -4.62 20.40 -3.91
CA GLY A 32 -6.07 20.51 -3.74
C GLY A 32 -6.83 19.19 -3.57
N LEU A 33 -6.21 18.04 -3.91
CA LEU A 33 -6.85 16.71 -3.75
C LEU A 33 -6.89 16.23 -2.30
N PHE A 34 -6.05 16.76 -1.42
CA PHE A 34 -6.07 16.39 -0.01
C PHE A 34 -6.95 17.34 0.79
N PRO A 35 -7.89 16.84 1.58
CA PRO A 35 -8.64 17.67 2.50
C PRO A 35 -7.67 18.41 3.43
N GLU A 36 -7.96 19.70 3.70
CA GLU A 36 -7.22 20.45 4.71
C GLU A 36 -7.77 20.13 6.10
N PRO A 37 -6.90 19.94 7.10
CA PRO A 37 -7.36 19.78 8.48
C PRO A 37 -7.93 21.10 9.01
N THR A 38 -9.03 21.00 9.74
CA THR A 38 -9.61 22.16 10.44
C THR A 38 -8.73 22.60 11.60
N PRO A 39 -8.87 23.87 12.09
CA PRO A 39 -8.17 24.31 13.28
C PRO A 39 -8.42 23.42 14.51
N ASP A 40 -9.63 22.92 14.69
CA ASP A 40 -10.00 22.04 15.81
C ASP A 40 -9.32 20.66 15.70
N GLU A 41 -9.20 20.10 14.50
CA GLU A 41 -8.46 18.86 14.26
C GLU A 41 -6.96 19.03 14.54
N LEU A 42 -6.39 20.19 14.22
CA LEU A 42 -4.99 20.50 14.50
C LEU A 42 -4.74 20.86 15.98
N ALA A 43 -5.72 21.44 16.69
CA ALA A 43 -5.59 21.86 18.07
C ALA A 43 -5.25 20.69 19.01
N VAL A 44 -5.70 19.46 18.67
CA VAL A 44 -5.43 18.26 19.47
C VAL A 44 -4.00 17.72 19.32
N LEU A 45 -3.23 18.24 18.38
CA LEU A 45 -1.83 17.88 18.16
C LEU A 45 -0.89 18.82 18.93
N SER A 46 0.17 18.27 19.50
CA SER A 46 1.27 19.08 20.04
C SER A 46 1.95 19.90 18.93
N ALA A 47 2.72 20.89 19.30
CA ALA A 47 3.46 21.72 18.33
C ALA A 47 4.39 20.88 17.44
N PHE A 48 5.08 19.88 18.03
CA PHE A 48 5.96 19.01 17.28
C PHE A 48 5.17 18.07 16.32
N GLU A 49 4.05 17.49 16.76
CA GLU A 49 3.20 16.64 15.92
C GLU A 49 2.64 17.43 14.73
N ARG A 50 2.22 18.67 14.94
CA ARG A 50 1.77 19.57 13.85
C ARG A 50 2.89 19.84 12.85
N PHE A 51 4.08 20.19 13.34
CA PHE A 51 5.26 20.38 12.49
C PHE A 51 5.57 19.11 11.69
N ALA A 52 5.64 17.94 12.37
CA ALA A 52 5.91 16.66 11.75
C ALA A 52 4.86 16.31 10.69
N PHE A 53 3.58 16.52 11.00
CA PHE A 53 2.49 16.28 10.06
C PHE A 53 2.63 17.15 8.80
N TYR A 54 2.81 18.47 8.93
CA TYR A 54 2.95 19.34 7.77
C TYR A 54 4.20 19.05 6.94
N LEU A 55 5.32 18.73 7.59
CA LEU A 55 6.54 18.32 6.91
C LEU A 55 6.29 17.08 6.07
N VAL A 56 5.76 16.00 6.68
CA VAL A 56 5.51 14.73 5.99
C VAL A 56 4.43 14.89 4.91
N ARG A 57 3.38 15.67 5.17
CA ARG A 57 2.37 16.03 4.18
C ARG A 57 3.02 16.67 2.95
N ARG A 58 3.85 17.70 3.15
CA ARG A 58 4.55 18.37 2.05
C ARG A 58 5.42 17.42 1.23
N MET A 59 6.09 16.47 1.90
CA MET A 59 6.89 15.44 1.21
C MET A 59 6.03 14.43 0.42
N ASN A 60 4.73 14.34 0.72
CA ASN A 60 3.78 13.46 0.03
C ASN A 60 2.96 14.15 -1.06
N GLU A 61 3.26 15.40 -1.40
CA GLU A 61 2.55 16.18 -2.40
C GLU A 61 3.42 16.50 -3.63
N GLY A 62 2.79 16.53 -4.80
CA GLY A 62 3.35 17.05 -6.05
C GLY A 62 4.74 16.51 -6.41
N THR A 63 5.66 17.43 -6.71
CA THR A 63 7.03 17.10 -7.14
C THR A 63 7.83 16.41 -6.04
N TRP A 64 7.61 16.77 -4.76
CA TRP A 64 8.29 16.11 -3.64
C TRP A 64 7.91 14.63 -3.54
N LYS A 65 6.64 14.29 -3.71
CA LYS A 65 6.22 12.87 -3.73
C LYS A 65 6.90 12.09 -4.86
N ARG A 66 7.03 12.70 -6.05
CA ARG A 66 7.72 12.06 -7.18
C ARG A 66 9.20 11.83 -6.90
N PHE A 67 9.88 12.82 -6.34
CA PHE A 67 11.28 12.72 -5.94
C PHE A 67 11.50 11.61 -4.91
N TRP A 68 10.70 11.60 -3.83
CA TRP A 68 10.82 10.58 -2.79
C TRP A 68 10.44 9.18 -3.27
N THR A 69 9.48 9.07 -4.18
CA THR A 69 9.17 7.80 -4.83
C THR A 69 10.34 7.28 -5.67
N TRP A 70 11.04 8.17 -6.36
CA TRP A 70 12.27 7.82 -7.07
C TRP A 70 13.35 7.33 -6.10
N CYS A 71 13.55 8.00 -4.97
CA CYS A 71 14.47 7.55 -3.92
C CYS A 71 14.07 6.16 -3.38
N GLN A 72 12.78 5.93 -3.14
CA GLN A 72 12.28 4.60 -2.73
C GLN A 72 12.61 3.52 -3.76
N LYS A 73 12.41 3.82 -5.04
CA LYS A 73 12.66 2.87 -6.13
C LYS A 73 14.16 2.55 -6.26
N VAL A 74 15.03 3.55 -6.18
CA VAL A 74 16.47 3.39 -6.43
C VAL A 74 17.18 2.90 -5.19
N PHE A 75 17.09 3.64 -4.09
CA PHE A 75 17.81 3.34 -2.87
C PHE A 75 17.05 2.38 -1.96
N GLY A 76 15.79 2.67 -1.67
CA GLY A 76 14.97 1.86 -0.75
C GLY A 76 14.81 0.42 -1.25
N ALA A 77 14.30 0.23 -2.46
CA ALA A 77 14.14 -1.10 -3.04
C ALA A 77 15.49 -1.77 -3.36
N GLY A 78 16.52 -0.97 -3.65
CA GLY A 78 17.89 -1.47 -3.91
C GLY A 78 18.48 -2.14 -2.69
N TRP A 79 18.50 -1.45 -1.55
CA TRP A 79 19.11 -2.00 -0.34
C TRP A 79 18.31 -3.17 0.26
N ILE A 80 16.97 -3.10 0.24
CA ILE A 80 16.12 -4.22 0.72
C ILE A 80 16.35 -5.45 -0.16
N HIS A 81 16.41 -5.26 -1.48
CA HIS A 81 16.72 -6.35 -2.39
C HIS A 81 18.09 -6.95 -2.07
N PHE A 82 19.12 -6.13 -1.94
CA PHE A 82 20.46 -6.60 -1.56
C PHE A 82 20.44 -7.40 -0.25
N ALA A 83 19.67 -6.95 0.73
CA ALA A 83 19.53 -7.60 2.04
C ALA A 83 18.73 -8.91 2.04
N THR A 84 17.96 -9.20 0.98
CA THR A 84 16.94 -10.27 1.01
C THR A 84 16.89 -11.16 -0.23
N TYR A 85 17.62 -10.86 -1.31
CA TYR A 85 17.39 -11.47 -2.63
C TYR A 85 17.62 -13.00 -2.65
N ASN A 86 18.55 -13.56 -1.87
CA ASN A 86 18.78 -15.00 -1.77
C ASN A 86 17.70 -15.72 -0.95
N LEU A 87 16.95 -14.98 -0.14
CA LEU A 87 15.91 -15.53 0.73
C LEU A 87 14.53 -15.36 0.14
N MET A 88 14.35 -14.40 -0.77
CA MET A 88 13.03 -13.99 -1.25
C MET A 88 12.45 -14.97 -2.28
N GLN A 89 11.23 -15.41 -2.03
CA GLN A 89 10.40 -16.19 -2.92
C GLN A 89 9.07 -15.46 -3.10
N VAL A 90 8.68 -15.21 -4.34
CA VAL A 90 7.48 -14.41 -4.65
C VAL A 90 6.56 -15.22 -5.56
N TYR A 91 5.30 -15.27 -5.19
CA TYR A 91 4.24 -16.01 -5.87
C TYR A 91 3.08 -15.07 -6.22
N GLY A 92 2.36 -15.37 -7.29
CA GLY A 92 1.17 -14.59 -7.69
C GLY A 92 1.50 -13.22 -8.30
N LEU A 93 2.69 -12.99 -8.86
CA LEU A 93 3.05 -11.72 -9.51
C LEU A 93 2.16 -11.38 -10.70
N GLU A 94 1.60 -12.38 -11.37
CA GLU A 94 0.62 -12.21 -12.44
C GLU A 94 -0.61 -11.44 -11.98
N ASN A 95 -1.05 -11.62 -10.73
CA ASN A 95 -2.17 -10.87 -10.15
C ASN A 95 -1.86 -9.36 -10.03
N VAL A 96 -0.59 -9.01 -9.82
CA VAL A 96 -0.14 -7.62 -9.74
C VAL A 96 0.05 -7.01 -11.13
N HIS A 97 0.55 -7.80 -12.08
CA HIS A 97 0.71 -7.36 -13.48
C HIS A 97 -0.64 -7.11 -14.16
N ALA A 98 -1.69 -7.83 -13.78
CA ALA A 98 -3.04 -7.68 -14.31
C ALA A 98 -3.79 -6.44 -13.78
N LEU A 99 -3.20 -5.67 -12.84
CA LEU A 99 -3.86 -4.51 -12.24
C LEU A 99 -3.85 -3.30 -13.16
N SER A 100 -4.98 -2.60 -13.20
CA SER A 100 -5.01 -1.25 -13.77
C SER A 100 -4.35 -0.27 -12.79
N HIS A 101 -3.31 0.42 -13.25
CA HIS A 101 -2.65 1.47 -12.47
C HIS A 101 -3.39 2.83 -12.52
N GLU A 102 -4.46 2.92 -13.28
CA GLU A 102 -5.32 4.12 -13.34
C GLU A 102 -6.18 4.29 -12.07
N ARG A 103 -6.39 3.21 -11.34
CA ARG A 103 -7.15 3.21 -10.08
C ARG A 103 -6.25 2.89 -8.90
N PRO A 104 -6.48 3.50 -7.72
CA PRO A 104 -5.75 3.19 -6.50
C PRO A 104 -5.79 1.70 -6.16
N ILE A 105 -4.68 1.21 -5.63
CA ILE A 105 -4.51 -0.19 -5.21
C ILE A 105 -4.35 -0.21 -3.69
N LEU A 106 -5.17 -0.99 -3.02
CA LEU A 106 -5.05 -1.28 -1.60
C LEU A 106 -4.46 -2.68 -1.42
N LEU A 107 -3.20 -2.75 -1.01
CA LEU A 107 -2.56 -3.99 -0.61
C LEU A 107 -2.91 -4.28 0.84
N VAL A 108 -3.57 -5.38 1.09
CA VAL A 108 -3.93 -5.83 2.44
C VAL A 108 -3.10 -7.04 2.82
N ALA A 109 -2.30 -6.93 3.87
CA ALA A 109 -1.37 -7.98 4.27
C ALA A 109 -1.47 -8.32 5.76
N ASN A 110 -1.14 -9.56 6.12
CA ASN A 110 -0.87 -9.90 7.52
C ASN A 110 0.31 -9.07 8.06
N HIS A 111 0.41 -8.92 9.38
CA HIS A 111 1.44 -8.07 10.00
C HIS A 111 2.31 -8.82 11.00
N ARG A 112 3.52 -9.16 10.59
CA ARG A 112 4.48 -9.93 11.41
C ARG A 112 5.74 -9.13 11.72
N SER A 113 6.18 -8.29 10.78
CA SER A 113 7.41 -7.54 10.88
C SER A 113 7.19 -6.06 10.56
N PHE A 114 8.06 -5.21 11.11
CA PHE A 114 8.15 -3.81 10.69
C PHE A 114 8.47 -3.68 9.20
N PHE A 115 9.13 -4.67 8.63
CA PHE A 115 9.62 -4.65 7.24
C PHE A 115 8.64 -5.23 6.21
N ASP A 116 7.44 -5.67 6.63
CA ASP A 116 6.48 -6.33 5.73
C ASP A 116 6.20 -5.51 4.47
N MET A 117 5.68 -4.29 4.62
CA MET A 117 5.31 -3.44 3.48
C MET A 117 6.52 -2.90 2.71
N TYR A 118 7.68 -2.75 3.34
CA TYR A 118 8.90 -2.38 2.61
C TYR A 118 9.34 -3.47 1.65
N THR A 119 9.24 -4.72 2.09
CA THR A 119 9.61 -5.89 1.27
C THR A 119 8.61 -6.06 0.13
N VAL A 120 7.31 -5.96 0.39
CA VAL A 120 6.26 -5.95 -0.64
C VAL A 120 6.50 -4.84 -1.66
N SER A 121 6.78 -3.62 -1.18
CA SER A 121 7.08 -2.47 -2.05
C SER A 121 8.28 -2.71 -2.95
N THR A 122 9.33 -3.34 -2.42
CA THR A 122 10.52 -3.70 -3.18
C THR A 122 10.18 -4.66 -4.32
N VAL A 123 9.35 -5.67 -4.06
CA VAL A 123 8.85 -6.58 -5.10
C VAL A 123 8.10 -5.81 -6.18
N LEU A 124 7.20 -4.89 -5.81
CA LEU A 124 6.46 -4.06 -6.77
C LEU A 124 7.39 -3.18 -7.61
N PHE A 125 8.35 -2.50 -7.00
CA PHE A 125 9.28 -1.63 -7.73
C PHE A 125 10.16 -2.39 -8.72
N ARG A 126 10.53 -3.61 -8.40
CA ARG A 126 11.43 -4.41 -9.23
C ARG A 126 10.71 -5.19 -10.33
N ASN A 127 9.46 -5.58 -10.10
CA ASN A 127 8.74 -6.49 -11.00
C ASN A 127 7.63 -5.80 -11.80
N THR A 128 7.34 -4.51 -11.58
CA THR A 128 6.33 -3.81 -12.36
C THR A 128 6.88 -2.50 -12.93
N LYS A 129 6.52 -2.17 -14.17
CA LYS A 129 7.01 -0.97 -14.88
C LYS A 129 6.15 0.27 -14.65
N TRP A 130 4.89 0.11 -14.28
CA TRP A 130 3.98 1.23 -14.08
C TRP A 130 4.39 2.10 -12.88
N ARG A 131 4.06 3.39 -12.96
CA ARG A 131 4.34 4.36 -11.89
C ARG A 131 3.50 4.05 -10.67
N LYS A 132 4.09 4.14 -9.49
CA LYS A 132 3.43 3.89 -8.21
C LYS A 132 3.89 4.90 -7.17
N GLN A 133 2.97 5.31 -6.31
CA GLN A 133 3.22 6.17 -5.17
C GLN A 133 2.75 5.45 -3.90
N LEU A 134 3.67 5.20 -2.99
CA LEU A 134 3.39 4.39 -1.80
C LEU A 134 2.90 5.25 -0.64
N PHE A 135 1.88 4.76 0.05
CA PHE A 135 1.34 5.34 1.27
C PHE A 135 1.08 4.24 2.29
N PHE A 136 1.61 4.40 3.48
CA PHE A 136 1.46 3.45 4.58
C PHE A 136 0.88 4.18 5.78
N PRO A 137 -0.43 4.04 6.07
CA PRO A 137 -1.02 4.60 7.27
C PRO A 137 -0.33 4.00 8.50
N VAL A 138 0.10 4.85 9.43
CA VAL A 138 0.90 4.44 10.58
C VAL A 138 0.38 4.98 11.89
N ARG A 139 0.75 4.33 12.99
CA ARG A 139 0.54 4.89 14.32
C ARG A 139 1.44 6.10 14.52
N GLY A 140 0.85 7.27 14.69
CA GLY A 140 1.53 8.57 14.83
C GLY A 140 2.46 8.63 16.03
N ARG A 141 2.16 7.88 17.11
CA ARG A 141 2.94 7.89 18.34
C ARG A 141 4.44 7.62 18.13
N PHE A 142 4.79 6.70 17.24
CA PHE A 142 6.20 6.43 16.96
C PHE A 142 6.80 7.42 15.95
N PHE A 143 6.09 7.65 14.83
CA PHE A 143 6.66 8.36 13.68
C PHE A 143 6.55 9.89 13.76
N TYR A 144 5.65 10.44 14.62
CA TYR A 144 5.31 11.86 14.62
C TYR A 144 5.45 12.54 16.00
N GLN A 145 5.81 11.83 17.05
CA GLN A 145 5.96 12.41 18.40
C GLN A 145 7.40 12.79 18.77
N GLY A 146 8.37 12.45 17.94
CA GLY A 146 9.77 12.79 18.20
C GLY A 146 10.66 12.76 16.98
N PRO A 147 11.84 13.39 17.03
CA PRO A 147 12.76 13.49 15.89
C PRO A 147 13.26 12.12 15.40
N LEU A 148 13.44 11.15 16.29
CA LEU A 148 13.83 9.80 15.91
C LEU A 148 12.79 9.15 15.00
N GLY A 149 11.50 9.32 15.29
CA GLY A 149 10.42 8.78 14.46
C GLY A 149 10.40 9.39 13.06
N LEU A 150 10.61 10.73 12.96
CA LEU A 150 10.75 11.41 11.68
C LEU A 150 11.97 10.94 10.91
N PHE A 151 13.10 10.75 11.58
CA PHE A 151 14.31 10.20 10.96
C PHE A 151 14.07 8.78 10.43
N VAL A 152 13.39 7.92 11.18
CA VAL A 152 13.03 6.57 10.73
C VAL A 152 12.06 6.66 9.53
N ASN A 153 11.09 7.56 9.55
CA ASN A 153 10.20 7.77 8.40
C ASN A 153 10.99 8.20 7.15
N LEU A 154 11.96 9.10 7.31
CA LEU A 154 12.82 9.51 6.20
C LEU A 154 13.65 8.34 5.67
N VAL A 155 14.42 7.67 6.52
CA VAL A 155 15.45 6.70 6.08
C VAL A 155 14.82 5.39 5.61
N MET A 156 13.77 4.92 6.31
CA MET A 156 13.11 3.66 6.00
C MET A 156 11.92 3.85 5.06
N GLY A 157 11.11 4.88 5.30
CA GLY A 157 9.85 5.11 4.58
C GLY A 157 9.98 6.05 3.39
N TRP A 158 11.04 6.83 3.29
CA TRP A 158 11.12 7.93 2.31
C TRP A 158 9.85 8.76 2.33
N TRP A 159 9.40 9.11 3.55
CA TRP A 159 8.18 9.84 3.89
C TRP A 159 6.85 9.14 3.58
N SER A 160 6.84 7.89 3.13
CA SER A 160 5.59 7.16 2.82
C SER A 160 4.81 6.67 4.05
N MET A 161 5.35 6.83 5.29
CA MET A 161 4.62 6.56 6.53
C MET A 161 3.57 7.65 6.78
N TYR A 162 2.47 7.60 6.01
CA TYR A 162 1.44 8.64 5.89
C TYR A 162 0.11 8.04 5.41
N PRO A 163 -1.06 8.49 5.92
CA PRO A 163 -1.25 9.45 7.01
C PRO A 163 -1.04 8.86 8.41
N PRO A 164 -0.78 9.71 9.44
CA PRO A 164 -0.64 9.26 10.82
C PRO A 164 -1.99 9.11 11.52
N PHE A 165 -2.12 8.09 12.40
CA PHE A 165 -3.23 7.87 13.31
C PHE A 165 -2.72 7.88 14.74
N PHE A 166 -3.30 8.71 15.61
CA PHE A 166 -2.81 8.93 16.97
C PHE A 166 -3.62 8.22 18.06
N ALA A 167 -4.92 8.00 17.84
CA ALA A 167 -5.76 7.27 18.77
C ALA A 167 -5.46 5.78 18.68
N SER A 168 -4.73 5.24 19.64
CA SER A 168 -4.45 3.82 19.71
C SER A 168 -4.32 3.37 21.18
N GLY A 169 -4.94 2.23 21.53
CA GLY A 169 -4.85 1.60 22.84
C GLY A 169 -6.09 1.75 23.69
N GLU A 170 -6.05 1.17 24.89
CA GLU A 170 -7.17 1.04 25.83
C GLU A 170 -7.64 2.37 26.45
N ASN A 171 -6.79 3.41 26.41
CA ASN A 171 -7.15 4.79 26.69
C ASN A 171 -6.81 5.68 25.49
N PRO A 172 -7.65 5.70 24.43
CA PRO A 172 -7.47 6.69 23.40
C PRO A 172 -7.69 8.04 24.05
N LEU A 173 -6.72 8.93 24.01
CA LEU A 173 -6.94 10.34 24.29
C LEU A 173 -8.08 10.78 23.39
N LEU A 174 -9.27 10.95 23.95
CA LEU A 174 -10.51 11.31 23.21
C LEU A 174 -10.27 12.52 22.29
N GLU A 175 -9.37 13.39 22.73
CA GLU A 175 -8.90 14.58 22.03
C GLU A 175 -8.33 14.27 20.64
N LYS A 176 -7.49 13.23 20.46
CA LYS A 176 -6.84 12.95 19.17
C LYS A 176 -7.73 12.24 18.15
N ARG A 177 -8.93 11.81 18.52
CA ARG A 177 -9.90 11.24 17.58
C ARG A 177 -10.37 12.24 16.51
N ALA A 178 -10.36 13.54 16.80
CA ALA A 178 -10.69 14.54 15.81
C ALA A 178 -9.71 14.50 14.63
N PHE A 179 -8.41 14.43 14.94
CA PHE A 179 -7.38 14.32 13.91
C PHE A 179 -7.41 12.95 13.20
N ASP A 180 -7.73 11.86 13.89
CA ASP A 180 -7.85 10.54 13.25
C ASP A 180 -9.01 10.46 12.26
N LYS A 181 -10.10 11.21 12.49
CA LYS A 181 -11.19 11.36 11.50
C LYS A 181 -10.68 12.04 10.23
N TYR A 182 -9.92 13.11 10.38
CA TYR A 182 -9.23 13.77 9.27
C TYR A 182 -8.28 12.82 8.54
N SER A 183 -7.41 12.10 9.28
CA SER A 183 -6.48 11.13 8.70
C SER A 183 -7.20 10.01 7.95
N PHE A 184 -8.37 9.60 8.43
CA PHE A 184 -9.20 8.60 7.75
C PHE A 184 -9.83 9.17 6.48
N ALA A 185 -10.32 10.41 6.49
CA ALA A 185 -10.83 11.09 5.30
C ALA A 185 -9.75 11.23 4.23
N LEU A 186 -8.54 11.63 4.64
CA LEU A 186 -7.37 11.73 3.78
C LEU A 186 -6.99 10.36 3.18
N LEU A 187 -6.93 9.31 4.00
CA LEU A 187 -6.65 7.95 3.53
C LEU A 187 -7.74 7.47 2.54
N THR A 188 -9.00 7.81 2.80
CA THR A 188 -10.11 7.50 1.90
C THR A 188 -9.95 8.20 0.55
N SER A 189 -9.54 9.47 0.53
CA SER A 189 -9.24 10.20 -0.71
C SER A 189 -8.09 9.54 -1.48
N LEU A 190 -6.99 9.18 -0.81
CA LEU A 190 -5.87 8.46 -1.42
C LEU A 190 -6.27 7.12 -2.04
N CYS A 191 -7.24 6.41 -1.40
CA CYS A 191 -7.76 5.12 -1.88
C CYS A 191 -8.83 5.28 -2.97
N ARG A 192 -9.49 6.43 -3.08
CA ARG A 192 -10.54 6.70 -4.06
C ARG A 192 -9.98 7.26 -5.36
N GLU A 193 -9.01 8.15 -5.24
CA GLU A 193 -8.46 8.94 -6.33
C GLU A 193 -6.94 8.86 -6.36
N GLY A 194 -6.34 9.09 -7.53
CA GLY A 194 -4.90 9.08 -7.70
C GLY A 194 -4.40 7.83 -8.42
N ALA A 195 -4.25 7.97 -9.74
CA ALA A 195 -3.62 6.95 -10.56
C ALA A 195 -2.22 6.61 -10.04
N GLY A 196 -1.94 5.33 -9.88
CA GLY A 196 -0.67 4.84 -9.34
C GLY A 196 -0.55 4.92 -7.81
N ASN A 197 -1.57 5.37 -7.05
CA ASN A 197 -1.54 5.27 -5.60
C ASN A 197 -1.58 3.80 -5.16
N VAL A 198 -0.64 3.41 -4.32
CA VAL A 198 -0.56 2.09 -3.70
C VAL A 198 -0.53 2.27 -2.19
N ILE A 199 -1.59 1.82 -1.55
CA ILE A 199 -1.76 1.92 -0.12
C ILE A 199 -1.50 0.55 0.50
N GLY A 200 -0.54 0.46 1.42
CA GLY A 200 -0.28 -0.76 2.19
C GLY A 200 -1.02 -0.73 3.52
N PHE A 201 -1.81 -1.74 3.80
CA PHE A 201 -2.63 -1.79 5.01
C PHE A 201 -2.56 -3.16 5.68
N HIS A 202 -2.52 -3.15 7.02
CA HIS A 202 -2.57 -4.36 7.84
C HIS A 202 -3.91 -4.44 8.57
N PRO A 203 -4.83 -5.34 8.16
CA PRO A 203 -6.16 -5.45 8.78
C PRO A 203 -6.13 -5.79 10.26
N GLU A 204 -5.09 -6.46 10.72
CA GLU A 204 -4.87 -6.79 12.14
C GLU A 204 -4.64 -5.55 13.03
N GLY A 205 -4.27 -4.40 12.45
CA GLY A 205 -4.02 -3.13 13.14
C GLY A 205 -2.82 -3.13 14.08
N THR A 206 -2.20 -4.27 14.34
CA THR A 206 -0.98 -4.42 15.15
C THR A 206 -0.20 -5.65 14.71
N ARG A 207 1.11 -5.68 15.02
CA ARG A 207 1.95 -6.84 14.70
C ARG A 207 1.54 -8.06 15.50
N ASN A 208 1.32 -9.15 14.82
CA ASN A 208 1.11 -10.45 15.42
C ASN A 208 2.47 -11.03 15.88
N LYS A 209 2.60 -11.31 17.17
CA LYS A 209 3.82 -11.82 17.82
C LYS A 209 3.77 -13.34 18.10
N SER A 210 2.74 -14.03 17.61
CA SER A 210 2.65 -15.49 17.75
C SER A 210 3.86 -16.17 17.10
N SER A 211 4.29 -17.30 17.62
CA SER A 211 5.35 -18.13 17.01
C SER A 211 4.88 -18.83 15.74
N ASP A 212 3.58 -19.13 15.62
CA ASP A 212 2.99 -19.68 14.39
C ASP A 212 2.80 -18.59 13.33
N PRO A 213 3.51 -18.65 12.19
CA PRO A 213 3.39 -17.66 11.12
C PRO A 213 2.02 -17.66 10.43
N TYR A 214 1.23 -18.69 10.59
CA TYR A 214 -0.10 -18.86 10.00
C TYR A 214 -1.25 -18.52 10.94
N SER A 215 -0.95 -18.08 12.15
CA SER A 215 -1.96 -17.50 13.04
C SER A 215 -2.19 -16.02 12.70
N PHE A 216 -3.43 -15.57 12.81
CA PHE A 216 -3.83 -14.20 12.52
C PHE A 216 -4.55 -13.58 13.71
N LEU A 217 -4.37 -12.28 13.90
CA LEU A 217 -5.19 -11.53 14.85
C LEU A 217 -6.55 -11.17 14.21
N PRO A 218 -7.59 -10.90 15.00
CA PRO A 218 -8.88 -10.48 14.47
C PRO A 218 -8.76 -9.21 13.63
N ALA A 219 -9.46 -9.19 12.48
CA ALA A 219 -9.49 -8.02 11.61
C ALA A 219 -10.20 -6.85 12.26
N GLN A 220 -9.59 -5.67 12.20
CA GLN A 220 -10.21 -4.42 12.65
C GLN A 220 -11.20 -3.90 11.59
N PRO A 221 -12.35 -3.34 11.97
CA PRO A 221 -13.37 -2.88 11.02
C PRO A 221 -12.93 -1.69 10.16
N GLY A 222 -11.81 -1.03 10.50
CA GLY A 222 -11.28 0.14 9.80
C GLY A 222 -10.96 -0.12 8.34
N VAL A 223 -10.39 -1.28 7.99
CA VAL A 223 -10.10 -1.63 6.60
C VAL A 223 -11.41 -1.85 5.81
N GLY A 224 -12.40 -2.48 6.42
CA GLY A 224 -13.70 -2.67 5.79
C GLY A 224 -14.43 -1.36 5.52
N LYS A 225 -14.34 -0.40 6.45
CA LYS A 225 -14.86 0.95 6.24
C LYS A 225 -14.12 1.66 5.09
N LEU A 226 -12.80 1.61 5.07
CA LEU A 226 -11.98 2.20 4.01
C LEU A 226 -12.37 1.65 2.63
N ILE A 227 -12.50 0.32 2.52
CA ILE A 227 -12.90 -0.35 1.29
C ILE A 227 -14.32 0.08 0.86
N LYS A 228 -15.25 0.16 1.81
CA LYS A 228 -16.62 0.58 1.55
C LYS A 228 -16.72 2.02 1.06
N ASP A 229 -15.95 2.92 1.68
CA ASP A 229 -15.99 4.35 1.39
C ASP A 229 -15.24 4.71 0.08
N ALA A 230 -14.16 3.99 -0.26
CA ALA A 230 -13.27 4.34 -1.38
C ALA A 230 -13.36 3.39 -2.59
N ALA A 231 -13.82 2.16 -2.41
CA ALA A 231 -13.89 1.11 -3.44
C ALA A 231 -12.59 0.95 -4.28
N PRO A 232 -11.40 0.85 -3.66
CA PRO A 232 -10.13 0.66 -4.39
C PRO A 232 -10.05 -0.74 -5.00
N GLN A 233 -9.01 -0.98 -5.80
CA GLN A 233 -8.62 -2.35 -6.15
C GLN A 233 -7.94 -3.00 -4.94
N VAL A 234 -8.52 -4.05 -4.38
CA VAL A 234 -8.01 -4.72 -3.16
C VAL A 234 -7.28 -5.99 -3.54
N ILE A 235 -6.02 -6.11 -3.11
CA ILE A 235 -5.15 -7.26 -3.33
C ILE A 235 -4.73 -7.83 -1.98
N PRO A 236 -5.11 -9.07 -1.65
CA PRO A 236 -4.62 -9.73 -0.46
C PRO A 236 -3.17 -10.17 -0.66
N VAL A 237 -2.36 -10.02 0.38
CA VAL A 237 -0.95 -10.42 0.40
C VAL A 237 -0.67 -11.21 1.66
N PHE A 238 -0.05 -12.38 1.52
CA PHE A 238 0.48 -13.12 2.65
C PHE A 238 2.00 -13.02 2.68
N ILE A 239 2.55 -12.74 3.87
CA ILE A 239 4.00 -12.57 4.08
C ILE A 239 4.46 -13.43 5.24
N THR A 240 5.54 -14.17 5.04
CA THR A 240 6.21 -14.92 6.10
C THR A 240 7.73 -14.88 5.98
N GLY A 241 8.42 -15.25 7.03
CA GLY A 241 9.89 -15.36 7.05
C GLY A 241 10.64 -14.08 7.44
N LEU A 242 9.96 -12.92 7.48
CA LEU A 242 10.59 -11.67 7.91
C LEU A 242 10.74 -11.60 9.43
N GLY A 243 11.94 -11.23 9.88
CA GLY A 243 12.25 -10.91 11.28
C GLY A 243 12.26 -9.39 11.52
N ASN A 244 12.39 -9.00 12.81
CA ASN A 244 12.59 -7.60 13.21
C ASN A 244 14.05 -7.30 13.56
N ASP A 245 14.91 -8.31 13.57
CA ASP A 245 16.37 -8.19 13.77
C ASP A 245 17.02 -7.99 12.40
N LEU A 246 17.27 -6.72 12.06
CA LEU A 246 17.80 -6.34 10.76
C LEU A 246 19.20 -6.91 10.50
N PRO A 247 20.18 -6.84 11.44
CA PRO A 247 21.48 -7.47 11.23
C PRO A 247 21.40 -8.96 10.94
N LYS A 248 20.58 -9.69 11.72
CA LYS A 248 20.35 -11.13 11.52
C LYS A 248 19.69 -11.41 10.16
N GLN A 249 18.73 -10.58 9.74
CA GLN A 249 18.08 -10.72 8.44
C GLN A 249 19.06 -10.52 7.29
N VAL A 250 19.91 -9.48 7.36
CA VAL A 250 20.93 -9.19 6.34
C VAL A 250 21.97 -10.31 6.29
N MET A 251 22.53 -10.74 7.44
CA MET A 251 23.45 -11.87 7.49
C MET A 251 22.84 -13.15 6.94
N GLY A 252 21.60 -13.43 7.31
CA GLY A 252 20.85 -14.61 6.83
C GLY A 252 20.77 -14.70 5.32
N ASN A 253 20.75 -13.57 4.61
CA ASN A 253 20.77 -13.54 3.14
C ASN A 253 22.01 -14.24 2.54
N TRP A 254 23.12 -14.25 3.24
CA TRP A 254 24.40 -14.81 2.80
C TRP A 254 24.75 -16.13 3.48
N THR A 255 24.12 -16.43 4.63
CA THR A 255 24.43 -17.61 5.46
C THR A 255 23.32 -18.68 5.45
N GLY A 256 22.32 -18.56 4.56
CA GLY A 256 21.23 -19.54 4.49
C GLY A 256 20.14 -19.31 5.54
N GLY A 257 19.77 -18.05 5.79
CA GLY A 257 18.68 -17.69 6.70
C GLY A 257 17.30 -18.16 6.27
N LYS A 258 16.30 -17.85 7.10
CA LYS A 258 14.90 -18.22 6.83
C LYS A 258 14.39 -17.61 5.53
N LYS A 259 13.75 -18.42 4.68
CA LYS A 259 13.15 -17.93 3.42
C LYS A 259 12.04 -16.93 3.72
N ILE A 260 12.01 -15.86 2.93
CA ILE A 260 10.99 -14.83 2.93
C ILE A 260 10.03 -15.16 1.80
N ARG A 261 8.78 -15.47 2.11
CA ARG A 261 7.79 -15.80 1.10
C ARG A 261 6.69 -14.75 1.09
N ILE A 262 6.36 -14.29 -0.13
CA ILE A 262 5.33 -13.30 -0.39
C ILE A 262 4.39 -13.87 -1.45
N HIS A 263 3.12 -13.97 -1.10
CA HIS A 263 2.06 -14.43 -2.00
C HIS A 263 1.11 -13.28 -2.29
N PHE A 264 0.96 -12.92 -3.56
CA PHE A 264 -0.04 -11.96 -4.02
C PHE A 264 -1.27 -12.73 -4.51
N GLY A 265 -2.40 -12.55 -3.86
CA GLY A 265 -3.67 -13.13 -4.30
C GLY A 265 -4.30 -12.34 -5.45
N PRO A 266 -5.37 -12.87 -6.06
CA PRO A 266 -6.14 -12.18 -7.08
C PRO A 266 -6.86 -10.95 -6.50
N ARG A 267 -7.18 -9.98 -7.37
CA ARG A 267 -8.02 -8.84 -7.00
C ARG A 267 -9.36 -9.33 -6.45
N LEU A 268 -9.72 -8.86 -5.27
CA LEU A 268 -10.96 -9.28 -4.61
C LEU A 268 -12.19 -8.66 -5.29
N ASP A 269 -13.19 -9.49 -5.56
CA ASP A 269 -14.52 -9.00 -5.89
C ASP A 269 -15.27 -8.70 -4.59
N LEU A 270 -15.55 -7.43 -4.41
CA LEU A 270 -16.25 -6.90 -3.22
C LEU A 270 -17.63 -6.33 -3.56
N SER A 271 -18.12 -6.54 -4.79
CA SER A 271 -19.37 -5.98 -5.32
C SER A 271 -20.56 -6.23 -4.39
N ILE A 272 -20.69 -7.47 -3.88
CA ILE A 272 -21.77 -7.87 -2.96
C ILE A 272 -21.73 -7.06 -1.66
N TYR A 273 -20.54 -6.77 -1.15
CA TYR A 273 -20.39 -5.98 0.09
C TYR A 273 -20.57 -4.49 -0.15
N LEU A 274 -20.08 -3.99 -1.30
CA LEU A 274 -20.23 -2.59 -1.70
C LEU A 274 -21.69 -2.20 -1.95
N ALA A 275 -22.54 -3.15 -2.32
CA ALA A 275 -23.99 -2.94 -2.48
C ALA A 275 -24.76 -2.87 -1.14
N LYS A 276 -24.19 -3.37 -0.03
CA LYS A 276 -24.86 -3.35 1.29
C LYS A 276 -24.92 -1.93 1.87
N LYS A 277 -25.84 -1.70 2.82
CA LYS A 277 -25.93 -0.42 3.57
C LYS A 277 -24.64 -0.17 4.39
N ASP A 278 -24.32 1.11 4.56
CA ASP A 278 -23.23 1.56 5.45
C ASP A 278 -23.57 1.27 6.90
N HIS A 279 -22.87 0.30 7.47
CA HIS A 279 -23.07 -0.11 8.84
C HIS A 279 -21.80 -0.81 9.36
N VAL A 280 -21.51 -0.68 10.65
CA VAL A 280 -20.35 -1.30 11.30
C VAL A 280 -20.29 -2.82 11.05
N ARG A 281 -21.44 -3.49 11.02
CA ARG A 281 -21.52 -4.92 10.69
C ARG A 281 -21.02 -5.22 9.27
N THR A 282 -21.36 -4.36 8.30
CA THR A 282 -20.87 -4.50 6.91
C THR A 282 -19.36 -4.30 6.85
N TYR A 283 -18.84 -3.31 7.55
CA TYR A 283 -17.39 -3.07 7.62
C TYR A 283 -16.64 -4.26 8.22
N LYS A 284 -17.19 -4.84 9.30
CA LYS A 284 -16.62 -6.04 9.92
C LYS A 284 -16.64 -7.23 8.96
N GLN A 285 -17.74 -7.47 8.24
CA GLN A 285 -17.84 -8.52 7.24
C GLN A 285 -16.82 -8.37 6.12
N ILE A 286 -16.58 -7.14 5.62
CA ILE A 286 -15.55 -6.88 4.61
C ILE A 286 -14.17 -7.19 5.18
N SER A 287 -13.87 -6.74 6.40
CA SER A 287 -12.57 -6.98 7.04
C SER A 287 -12.30 -8.48 7.26
N GLU A 288 -13.30 -9.22 7.71
CA GLU A 288 -13.23 -10.67 7.91
C GLU A 288 -13.05 -11.41 6.57
N PHE A 289 -13.75 -10.98 5.52
CA PHE A 289 -13.58 -11.54 4.17
C PHE A 289 -12.17 -11.30 3.63
N VAL A 290 -11.63 -10.08 3.80
CA VAL A 290 -10.24 -9.78 3.41
C VAL A 290 -9.25 -10.64 4.17
N MET A 291 -9.44 -10.83 5.49
CA MET A 291 -8.57 -11.68 6.31
C MET A 291 -8.67 -13.15 5.90
N SER A 292 -9.86 -13.65 5.55
CA SER A 292 -9.99 -15.03 5.08
C SER A 292 -9.18 -15.27 3.80
N LYS A 293 -9.12 -14.28 2.89
CA LYS A 293 -8.32 -14.37 1.66
C LYS A 293 -6.81 -14.34 1.92
N ILE A 294 -6.37 -13.58 2.93
CA ILE A 294 -4.97 -13.63 3.38
C ILE A 294 -4.66 -14.99 4.02
N ALA A 295 -5.58 -15.54 4.80
CA ALA A 295 -5.42 -16.85 5.42
C ALA A 295 -5.38 -17.99 4.38
N GLU A 296 -6.20 -17.94 3.33
CA GLU A 296 -6.16 -18.89 2.20
C GLU A 296 -4.77 -18.91 1.55
N LEU A 297 -4.15 -17.74 1.29
CA LEU A 297 -2.78 -17.65 0.78
C LEU A 297 -1.76 -18.22 1.77
N GLY A 298 -1.98 -18.05 3.07
CA GLY A 298 -1.16 -18.69 4.11
C GLY A 298 -1.25 -20.22 4.09
N GLU A 299 -2.44 -20.78 3.90
CA GLU A 299 -2.61 -22.23 3.76
C GLU A 299 -1.98 -22.78 2.47
N GLU A 300 -2.01 -22.01 1.39
CA GLU A 300 -1.29 -22.38 0.15
C GLU A 300 0.23 -22.41 0.39
N ASP A 301 0.77 -21.41 1.09
CA ASP A 301 2.19 -21.37 1.49
C ASP A 301 2.55 -22.58 2.38
N ARG A 302 1.69 -22.92 3.34
CA ARG A 302 1.91 -24.06 4.24
C ARG A 302 1.99 -25.39 3.49
N LYS A 303 1.21 -25.57 2.42
CA LYS A 303 1.20 -26.80 1.59
C LYS A 303 2.44 -26.92 0.71
N GLN A 304 3.16 -25.84 0.46
CA GLN A 304 4.36 -25.80 -0.37
C GLN A 304 5.66 -26.03 0.42
N GLN A 305 5.58 -26.23 1.73
CA GLN A 305 6.72 -26.54 2.61
C GLN A 305 6.95 -28.03 2.75
#